data_685fb82c137b403892fc3c2a98316b93
#
_entry.id   685fb82c137b403892fc3c2a98316b93
#
_cell.length_a   1.000
_cell.length_b   1.000
_cell.length_c   1.000
_cell.angle_alpha   90.00
_cell.angle_beta   90.00
_cell.angle_gamma   90.00
#
_symmetry.space_group_name_H-M   'P 1'
#
loop_
_entity.id
_entity.type
_entity.pdbx_description
1 polymer ?
#
loop_
_entity_poly.entity_id
_entity_poly.type
_entity_poly.pdbx_seq_one_letter_code
_entity_poly.pdbx_strand_id
1 'polypeptide(L)'
;MTFSIVACDLSEQTWGVAVASKFPAVGAVVPYAQADVGAVATQSFANTSFGPRGLELMGTGLSAQETLDQLLRDDSNRELRQVGLVDSKGGAATFSGGGCYAWAGGVAGKGYAIQGNILASRKVVPAMERAFLKTKGNLPARLYAALRAGDRAGGDKRGRQSAAIYVVKPKAGYGGYLDRWIDYRVDDHDDPVPRLGELIEMHELYFGKSPETERVEIKAKTLKQITEILRQEGYLKNRKGFSDAFNEFIGNENFEERADPQAKWIDRPVLKYLVKKFGK
;
A
#
# COMPACT_ATOMS: atom_id res chain seq x y z
N MET A 1 -5.56 19.37 5.38
CA MET A 1 -4.50 18.78 6.19
C MET A 1 -4.23 17.37 5.74
N THR A 2 -2.98 16.95 5.66
CA THR A 2 -2.64 15.66 5.06
C THR A 2 -1.20 15.34 5.45
N PHE A 3 -0.88 14.09 5.69
CA PHE A 3 0.49 13.59 5.78
C PHE A 3 0.67 12.40 4.85
N SER A 4 1.80 12.37 4.18
CA SER A 4 2.10 11.34 3.17
C SER A 4 3.58 11.00 3.12
N ILE A 5 3.87 9.85 2.58
CA ILE A 5 5.20 9.40 2.18
C ILE A 5 5.13 8.92 0.74
N VAL A 6 6.08 9.32 -0.06
CA VAL A 6 6.38 8.73 -1.37
C VAL A 6 7.74 8.06 -1.28
N ALA A 7 7.86 6.84 -1.80
CA ALA A 7 9.11 6.11 -1.75
C ALA A 7 9.26 5.09 -2.88
N CYS A 8 10.50 4.63 -3.07
CA CYS A 8 10.83 3.51 -3.94
C CYS A 8 11.71 2.47 -3.25
N ASP A 9 11.68 1.26 -3.80
CA ASP A 9 12.67 0.22 -3.56
C ASP A 9 13.20 -0.25 -4.92
N LEU A 10 14.41 0.19 -5.26
CA LEU A 10 15.00 -0.09 -6.57
C LEU A 10 15.38 -1.57 -6.73
N SER A 11 15.68 -2.26 -5.62
CA SER A 11 16.00 -3.70 -5.67
C SER A 11 14.78 -4.54 -6.03
N GLU A 12 13.58 -4.07 -5.65
CA GLU A 12 12.31 -4.70 -5.94
C GLU A 12 11.58 -4.05 -7.14
N GLN A 13 12.16 -3.02 -7.75
CA GLN A 13 11.53 -2.21 -8.80
C GLN A 13 10.12 -1.75 -8.41
N THR A 14 9.98 -1.14 -7.24
CA THR A 14 8.70 -0.69 -6.70
C THR A 14 8.71 0.79 -6.37
N TRP A 15 7.61 1.47 -6.69
CA TRP A 15 7.36 2.88 -6.36
C TRP A 15 5.98 3.01 -5.74
N GLY A 16 5.82 3.89 -4.77
CA GLY A 16 4.51 4.04 -4.14
C GLY A 16 4.35 5.22 -3.23
N VAL A 17 3.11 5.43 -2.82
CA VAL A 17 2.66 6.50 -1.94
C VAL A 17 1.74 5.93 -0.87
N ALA A 18 1.91 6.38 0.37
CA ALA A 18 0.91 6.21 1.42
C ALA A 18 0.51 7.57 1.99
N VAL A 19 -0.77 7.76 2.26
CA VAL A 19 -1.34 9.04 2.67
C VAL A 19 -2.51 8.87 3.64
N ALA A 20 -2.68 9.81 4.59
CA ALA A 20 -3.88 9.91 5.40
C ALA A 20 -4.26 11.38 5.65
N SER A 21 -5.56 11.64 5.87
CA SER A 21 -6.11 12.99 5.96
C SER A 21 -7.47 13.03 6.68
N LYS A 22 -7.80 14.17 7.27
CA LYS A 22 -9.19 14.56 7.57
C LYS A 22 -9.81 15.21 6.34
N PHE A 23 -9.99 14.40 5.32
CA PHE A 23 -10.54 14.73 4.01
C PHE A 23 -11.11 13.44 3.41
N PRO A 24 -12.30 13.42 2.80
CA PRO A 24 -12.85 12.19 2.22
C PRO A 24 -12.04 11.77 0.99
N ALA A 25 -11.87 10.46 0.81
CA ALA A 25 -11.25 9.85 -0.38
C ALA A 25 -9.89 10.47 -0.77
N VAL A 26 -9.00 10.69 0.21
CA VAL A 26 -7.66 11.29 -0.03
C VAL A 26 -6.84 10.53 -1.06
N GLY A 27 -7.08 9.21 -1.18
CA GLY A 27 -6.42 8.35 -2.15
C GLY A 27 -6.81 8.64 -3.61
N ALA A 28 -7.90 9.38 -3.86
CA ALA A 28 -8.27 9.80 -5.21
C ALA A 28 -7.56 11.09 -5.65
N VAL A 29 -6.90 11.80 -4.71
CA VAL A 29 -6.37 13.15 -4.95
C VAL A 29 -4.84 13.21 -4.85
N VAL A 30 -4.26 12.52 -3.87
CA VAL A 30 -2.86 12.73 -3.47
C VAL A 30 -1.86 11.82 -4.19
N PRO A 31 -2.09 10.47 -4.30
CA PRO A 31 -1.07 9.54 -4.78
C PRO A 31 -1.08 9.36 -6.30
N TYR A 32 0.11 9.39 -6.87
CA TYR A 32 0.39 9.04 -8.27
C TYR A 32 1.68 8.22 -8.32
N ALA A 33 1.71 7.17 -9.13
CA ALA A 33 2.91 6.37 -9.35
C ALA A 33 2.87 5.69 -10.71
N GLN A 34 4.05 5.50 -11.29
CA GLN A 34 4.26 4.78 -12.54
C GLN A 34 5.53 3.93 -12.40
N ALA A 35 5.44 2.65 -12.73
CA ALA A 35 6.57 1.74 -12.69
C ALA A 35 7.71 2.23 -13.60
N ASP A 36 8.95 2.05 -13.15
CA ASP A 36 10.18 2.49 -13.83
C ASP A 36 10.32 4.00 -14.05
N VAL A 37 9.38 4.79 -13.54
CA VAL A 37 9.39 6.27 -13.66
C VAL A 37 9.52 6.92 -12.30
N GLY A 38 8.60 6.65 -11.37
CA GLY A 38 8.62 7.30 -10.06
C GLY A 38 7.27 7.36 -9.38
N ALA A 39 7.20 8.19 -8.32
CA ALA A 39 5.95 8.46 -7.61
C ALA A 39 5.87 9.92 -7.17
N VAL A 40 4.65 10.44 -7.06
CA VAL A 40 4.33 11.82 -6.67
C VAL A 40 3.20 11.82 -5.65
N ALA A 41 3.35 12.63 -4.59
CA ALA A 41 2.28 12.99 -3.67
C ALA A 41 2.06 14.51 -3.71
N THR A 42 0.88 14.97 -4.12
CA THR A 42 0.52 16.39 -4.15
C THR A 42 -0.63 16.66 -3.19
N GLN A 43 -0.47 17.65 -2.31
CA GLN A 43 -1.39 17.91 -1.20
C GLN A 43 -1.38 19.37 -0.74
N SER A 44 -2.02 19.72 0.38
CA SER A 44 -2.36 21.06 0.87
C SER A 44 -3.51 21.65 0.05
N PHE A 45 -3.39 22.83 -0.56
CA PHE A 45 -4.24 23.21 -1.69
C PHE A 45 -3.70 22.53 -2.95
N ALA A 46 -4.03 21.24 -3.08
CA ALA A 46 -3.41 20.36 -4.07
C ALA A 46 -3.63 20.86 -5.50
N ASN A 47 -2.54 20.97 -6.25
CA ASN A 47 -2.61 21.00 -7.70
C ASN A 47 -2.48 19.55 -8.21
N THR A 48 -3.61 18.92 -8.52
CA THR A 48 -3.66 17.51 -8.90
C THR A 48 -2.96 17.24 -10.24
N SER A 49 -2.75 18.27 -11.08
CA SER A 49 -1.99 18.13 -12.32
C SER A 49 -0.49 17.82 -12.06
N PHE A 50 0.01 18.09 -10.86
CA PHE A 50 1.40 17.77 -10.49
C PHE A 50 1.68 16.27 -10.50
N GLY A 51 0.67 15.42 -10.25
CA GLY A 51 0.79 13.98 -10.36
C GLY A 51 1.17 13.53 -11.76
N PRO A 52 0.26 13.63 -12.75
CA PRO A 52 0.54 13.18 -14.12
C PRO A 52 1.69 13.95 -14.77
N ARG A 53 1.78 15.29 -14.62
CA ARG A 53 2.90 16.08 -15.16
C ARG A 53 4.24 15.71 -14.55
N GLY A 54 4.28 15.46 -13.23
CA GLY A 54 5.51 15.04 -12.56
C GLY A 54 6.00 13.68 -13.06
N LEU A 55 5.10 12.72 -13.27
CA LEU A 55 5.43 11.43 -13.85
C LEU A 55 5.89 11.57 -15.32
N GLU A 56 5.23 12.42 -16.11
CA GLU A 56 5.64 12.71 -17.48
C GLU A 56 7.07 13.28 -17.53
N LEU A 57 7.38 14.29 -16.72
CA LEU A 57 8.70 14.92 -16.65
C LEU A 57 9.78 13.92 -16.19
N MET A 58 9.53 13.15 -15.13
CA MET A 58 10.46 12.09 -14.69
C MET A 58 10.63 11.01 -15.76
N GLY A 59 9.58 10.71 -16.54
CA GLY A 59 9.61 9.79 -17.67
C GLY A 59 10.52 10.25 -18.81
N THR A 60 10.77 11.58 -18.96
CA THR A 60 11.78 12.11 -19.90
C THR A 60 13.21 12.02 -19.37
N GLY A 61 13.39 11.56 -18.12
CA GLY A 61 14.70 11.38 -17.48
C GLY A 61 15.11 12.49 -16.51
N LEU A 62 14.23 13.48 -16.23
CA LEU A 62 14.49 14.49 -15.19
C LEU A 62 14.51 13.82 -13.82
N SER A 63 15.39 14.32 -12.95
CA SER A 63 15.42 13.92 -11.54
C SER A 63 14.19 14.44 -10.78
N ALA A 64 13.93 13.87 -9.60
CA ALA A 64 12.85 14.34 -8.72
C ALA A 64 12.99 15.84 -8.39
N GLN A 65 14.21 16.35 -8.19
CA GLN A 65 14.44 17.77 -7.89
C GLN A 65 14.17 18.67 -9.10
N GLU A 66 14.70 18.33 -10.28
CA GLU A 66 14.47 19.11 -11.51
C GLU A 66 12.97 19.14 -11.87
N THR A 67 12.30 18.01 -11.69
CA THR A 67 10.84 17.91 -11.88
C THR A 67 10.09 18.81 -10.91
N LEU A 68 10.44 18.79 -9.63
CA LEU A 68 9.82 19.65 -8.62
C LEU A 68 10.01 21.13 -8.97
N ASP A 69 11.23 21.54 -9.34
CA ASP A 69 11.56 22.92 -9.69
C ASP A 69 10.74 23.40 -10.90
N GLN A 70 10.53 22.53 -11.88
CA GLN A 70 9.73 22.88 -13.06
C GLN A 70 8.24 23.00 -12.72
N LEU A 71 7.67 22.04 -11.95
CA LEU A 71 6.28 22.10 -11.51
C LEU A 71 5.97 23.38 -10.73
N LEU A 72 6.88 23.78 -9.82
CA LEU A 72 6.71 24.97 -9.00
C LEU A 72 6.90 26.27 -9.79
N ARG A 73 7.78 26.28 -10.79
CA ARG A 73 7.99 27.45 -11.67
C ARG A 73 6.73 27.80 -12.45
N ASP A 74 6.00 26.78 -12.88
CA ASP A 74 4.80 26.91 -13.71
C ASP A 74 3.52 27.16 -12.88
N ASP A 75 3.58 27.15 -11.54
CA ASP A 75 2.43 27.38 -10.66
C ASP A 75 2.55 28.71 -9.89
N SER A 76 1.75 29.68 -10.26
CA SER A 76 1.69 30.99 -9.58
C SER A 76 1.26 30.90 -8.11
N ASN A 77 0.57 29.80 -7.74
CA ASN A 77 0.11 29.55 -6.38
C ASN A 77 1.01 28.54 -5.62
N ARG A 78 2.27 28.37 -6.05
CA ARG A 78 3.21 27.40 -5.48
C ARG A 78 3.33 27.45 -3.96
N GLU A 79 3.21 28.64 -3.36
CA GLU A 79 3.28 28.82 -1.91
C GLU A 79 2.14 28.12 -1.14
N LEU A 80 1.07 27.75 -1.82
CA LEU A 80 -0.03 26.96 -1.23
C LEU A 80 0.14 25.45 -1.40
N ARG A 81 1.16 24.99 -2.14
CA ARG A 81 1.35 23.58 -2.48
C ARG A 81 2.26 22.87 -1.50
N GLN A 82 2.03 21.57 -1.35
CA GLN A 82 2.95 20.66 -0.70
C GLN A 82 3.09 19.42 -1.58
N VAL A 83 4.32 19.06 -1.92
CA VAL A 83 4.62 18.02 -2.92
C VAL A 83 5.78 17.16 -2.41
N GLY A 84 5.72 15.86 -2.65
CA GLY A 84 6.83 14.94 -2.51
C GLY A 84 6.97 14.10 -3.77
N LEU A 85 8.20 13.86 -4.22
CA LEU A 85 8.52 13.06 -5.40
C LEU A 85 9.66 12.09 -5.11
N VAL A 86 9.65 10.96 -5.82
CA VAL A 86 10.77 10.04 -5.93
C VAL A 86 10.88 9.59 -7.39
N ASP A 87 12.09 9.60 -7.95
CA ASP A 87 12.34 9.19 -9.34
C ASP A 87 12.76 7.73 -9.48
N SER A 88 13.00 7.29 -10.71
CA SER A 88 13.41 5.91 -11.05
C SER A 88 14.82 5.54 -10.57
N LYS A 89 15.65 6.51 -10.17
CA LYS A 89 17.03 6.32 -9.69
C LYS A 89 17.14 6.42 -8.17
N GLY A 90 15.99 6.68 -7.47
CA GLY A 90 15.95 6.87 -6.02
C GLY A 90 16.33 8.27 -5.56
N GLY A 91 16.41 9.24 -6.49
CA GLY A 91 16.40 10.66 -6.17
C GLY A 91 15.04 11.04 -5.57
N ALA A 92 15.03 11.94 -4.58
CA ALA A 92 13.79 12.35 -3.93
C ALA A 92 13.82 13.85 -3.61
N ALA A 93 12.65 14.47 -3.68
CA ALA A 93 12.48 15.88 -3.38
C ALA A 93 11.15 16.14 -2.66
N THR A 94 11.11 17.17 -1.82
CA THR A 94 9.87 17.61 -1.17
C THR A 94 9.84 19.13 -1.05
N PHE A 95 8.66 19.69 -1.19
CA PHE A 95 8.39 21.11 -1.04
C PHE A 95 7.18 21.34 -0.16
N SER A 96 7.28 22.34 0.71
CA SER A 96 6.18 22.86 1.51
C SER A 96 6.18 24.37 1.40
N GLY A 97 5.25 24.94 0.65
CA GLY A 97 5.14 26.38 0.46
C GLY A 97 4.80 27.13 1.74
N GLY A 98 5.18 28.39 1.83
CA GLY A 98 4.97 29.22 3.01
C GLY A 98 3.51 29.47 3.38
N GLY A 99 2.59 29.29 2.44
CA GLY A 99 1.14 29.36 2.65
C GLY A 99 0.49 28.07 3.14
N CYS A 100 1.25 26.98 3.33
CA CYS A 100 0.74 25.74 3.95
C CYS A 100 0.41 25.99 5.42
N TYR A 101 -0.77 25.60 5.86
CA TYR A 101 -1.19 25.79 7.26
C TYR A 101 -0.32 24.97 8.23
N ALA A 102 0.08 25.61 9.32
CA ALA A 102 0.98 25.04 10.32
C ALA A 102 0.32 23.93 11.18
N TRP A 103 1.07 22.97 11.72
CA TRP A 103 2.48 22.77 11.40
C TRP A 103 2.59 22.13 10.02
N ALA A 104 3.48 22.65 9.19
CA ALA A 104 3.77 22.07 7.86
C ALA A 104 5.28 21.90 7.69
N GLY A 105 5.67 20.89 6.92
CA GLY A 105 7.06 20.61 6.57
C GLY A 105 7.24 19.21 6.02
N GLY A 106 8.48 18.91 5.63
CA GLY A 106 8.84 17.61 5.06
C GLY A 106 10.32 17.29 5.21
N VAL A 107 10.70 16.09 4.83
CA VAL A 107 12.07 15.60 4.74
C VAL A 107 12.19 14.70 3.52
N ALA A 108 13.30 14.79 2.82
CA ALA A 108 13.66 13.88 1.75
C ALA A 108 14.98 13.18 2.06
N GLY A 109 15.09 11.92 1.70
CA GLY A 109 16.28 11.10 1.81
C GLY A 109 16.39 10.17 0.60
N LYS A 110 17.40 9.31 0.57
CA LYS A 110 17.59 8.39 -0.55
C LYS A 110 16.39 7.45 -0.69
N GLY A 111 15.65 7.59 -1.79
CA GLY A 111 14.51 6.76 -2.15
C GLY A 111 13.21 7.08 -1.41
N TYR A 112 13.09 8.22 -0.72
CA TYR A 112 11.83 8.63 -0.09
C TYR A 112 11.72 10.14 0.11
N ALA A 113 10.49 10.64 0.14
CA ALA A 113 10.14 11.95 0.67
C ALA A 113 8.87 11.85 1.53
N ILE A 114 8.87 12.56 2.64
CA ILE A 114 7.78 12.60 3.62
C ILE A 114 7.39 14.04 3.86
N GLN A 115 6.11 14.35 3.86
CA GLN A 115 5.59 15.68 4.06
C GLN A 115 4.24 15.67 4.76
N GLY A 116 3.92 16.78 5.39
CA GLY A 116 2.60 16.99 5.98
C GLY A 116 2.33 18.45 6.28
N ASN A 117 1.06 18.80 6.36
CA ASN A 117 0.57 20.15 6.66
C ASN A 117 -0.57 20.08 7.68
N ILE A 118 -0.79 21.16 8.45
CA ILE A 118 -1.71 21.24 9.61
C ILE A 118 -1.52 20.06 10.58
N LEU A 119 -0.33 19.54 10.74
CA LEU A 119 -0.05 18.41 11.62
C LEU A 119 -0.26 18.78 13.09
N ALA A 120 -0.59 17.79 13.92
CA ALA A 120 -0.71 17.93 15.36
C ALA A 120 0.58 18.47 16.00
N SER A 121 1.73 18.10 15.45
CA SER A 121 3.03 18.63 15.89
C SER A 121 4.14 18.36 14.85
N ARG A 122 5.31 19.02 15.07
CA ARG A 122 6.54 18.75 14.34
C ARG A 122 7.10 17.33 14.52
N LYS A 123 6.54 16.52 15.43
CA LYS A 123 7.00 15.14 15.69
C LYS A 123 6.50 14.13 14.65
N VAL A 124 5.45 14.45 13.88
CA VAL A 124 4.80 13.53 12.94
C VAL A 124 5.77 13.09 11.85
N VAL A 125 6.36 14.02 11.10
CA VAL A 125 7.29 13.72 10.00
C VAL A 125 8.51 12.90 10.46
N PRO A 126 9.23 13.26 11.53
CA PRO A 126 10.33 12.43 12.05
C PRO A 126 9.90 11.05 12.57
N ALA A 127 8.66 10.90 13.06
CA ALA A 127 8.13 9.58 13.45
C ALA A 127 7.92 8.68 12.24
N MET A 128 7.36 9.23 11.15
CA MET A 128 7.21 8.53 9.86
C MET A 128 8.56 8.08 9.31
N GLU A 129 9.54 8.98 9.27
CA GLU A 129 10.88 8.71 8.75
C GLU A 129 11.57 7.59 9.52
N ARG A 130 11.62 7.68 10.84
CA ARG A 130 12.20 6.62 11.69
C ARG A 130 11.54 5.26 11.46
N ALA A 131 10.22 5.22 11.33
CA ALA A 131 9.49 3.99 11.08
C ALA A 131 9.81 3.42 9.70
N PHE A 132 9.84 4.26 8.65
CA PHE A 132 10.20 3.86 7.29
C PHE A 132 11.61 3.26 7.22
N LEU A 133 12.58 3.91 7.82
CA LEU A 133 13.99 3.47 7.81
C LEU A 133 14.24 2.23 8.65
N LYS A 134 13.52 2.06 9.77
CA LYS A 134 13.69 0.92 10.69
C LYS A 134 12.95 -0.33 10.21
N THR A 135 11.85 -0.19 9.50
CA THR A 135 11.01 -1.32 9.10
C THR A 135 11.69 -2.12 7.98
N LYS A 136 11.80 -3.43 8.20
CA LYS A 136 12.26 -4.39 7.20
C LYS A 136 11.05 -4.94 6.41
N GLY A 137 11.30 -5.45 5.21
CA GLY A 137 10.28 -6.02 4.33
C GLY A 137 10.09 -5.21 3.05
N ASN A 138 9.05 -5.54 2.30
CA ASN A 138 8.73 -4.91 1.03
C ASN A 138 8.28 -3.44 1.17
N LEU A 139 8.23 -2.73 0.06
CA LEU A 139 7.88 -1.30 0.06
C LEU A 139 6.49 -1.03 0.68
N PRO A 140 5.42 -1.80 0.40
CA PRO A 140 4.13 -1.62 1.04
C PRO A 140 4.18 -1.65 2.56
N ALA A 141 4.87 -2.63 3.15
CA ALA A 141 5.01 -2.75 4.60
C ALA A 141 5.74 -1.54 5.21
N ARG A 142 6.78 -1.03 4.56
CA ARG A 142 7.55 0.14 4.98
C ARG A 142 6.73 1.43 4.87
N LEU A 143 5.97 1.62 3.77
CA LEU A 143 5.06 2.75 3.56
C LEU A 143 3.96 2.78 4.63
N TYR A 144 3.33 1.63 4.89
CA TYR A 144 2.29 1.51 5.91
C TYR A 144 2.85 1.77 7.32
N ALA A 145 4.02 1.24 7.65
CA ALA A 145 4.66 1.48 8.94
C ALA A 145 4.93 2.98 9.18
N ALA A 146 5.39 3.70 8.14
CA ALA A 146 5.56 5.14 8.20
C ALA A 146 4.22 5.86 8.44
N LEU A 147 3.19 5.54 7.65
CA LEU A 147 1.87 6.15 7.78
C LEU A 147 1.29 5.93 9.18
N ARG A 148 1.36 4.69 9.69
CA ARG A 148 0.90 4.32 11.04
C ARG A 148 1.67 5.05 12.14
N ALA A 149 2.98 5.25 11.97
CA ALA A 149 3.78 6.01 12.92
C ALA A 149 3.40 7.51 12.93
N GLY A 150 3.13 8.09 11.77
CA GLY A 150 2.62 9.45 11.65
C GLY A 150 1.26 9.63 12.33
N ASP A 151 0.33 8.71 12.10
CA ASP A 151 -0.99 8.69 12.75
C ASP A 151 -0.87 8.62 14.27
N ARG A 152 -0.03 7.71 14.79
CA ARG A 152 0.23 7.57 16.24
C ARG A 152 0.93 8.77 16.87
N ALA A 153 1.70 9.52 16.09
CA ALA A 153 2.35 10.76 16.54
C ALA A 153 1.39 11.97 16.57
N GLY A 154 0.11 11.74 16.29
CA GLY A 154 -0.97 12.73 16.30
C GLY A 154 -1.51 13.08 14.91
N GLY A 155 -0.83 12.72 13.84
CA GLY A 155 -1.28 12.86 12.44
C GLY A 155 -1.87 14.23 12.13
N ASP A 156 -3.06 14.20 11.56
CA ASP A 156 -3.89 15.35 11.25
C ASP A 156 -4.49 15.99 12.52
N LYS A 157 -4.20 17.28 12.78
CA LYS A 157 -4.70 18.02 13.96
C LYS A 157 -6.24 18.08 14.03
N ARG A 158 -6.93 17.96 12.89
CA ARG A 158 -8.40 18.00 12.82
C ARG A 158 -9.06 16.64 13.10
N GLY A 159 -8.29 15.56 13.15
CA GLY A 159 -8.77 14.20 13.32
C GLY A 159 -8.48 13.34 12.09
N ARG A 160 -9.23 12.25 11.93
CA ARG A 160 -9.06 11.20 10.92
C ARG A 160 -10.29 11.15 10.01
N GLN A 161 -10.13 10.70 8.76
CA GLN A 161 -11.27 10.43 7.87
C GLN A 161 -10.92 9.43 6.78
N SER A 162 -9.77 9.57 6.10
CA SER A 162 -9.41 8.66 5.01
C SER A 162 -7.93 8.32 5.02
N ALA A 163 -7.56 7.18 4.42
CA ALA A 163 -6.18 6.76 4.19
C ALA A 163 -6.09 5.95 2.90
N ALA A 164 -4.93 5.97 2.25
CA ALA A 164 -4.69 5.19 1.06
C ALA A 164 -3.24 4.75 0.95
N ILE A 165 -3.04 3.65 0.23
CA ILE A 165 -1.74 3.18 -0.26
C ILE A 165 -1.86 2.83 -1.73
N TYR A 166 -0.96 3.36 -2.54
CA TYR A 166 -0.85 3.08 -3.96
C TYR A 166 0.59 2.68 -4.29
N VAL A 167 0.80 1.48 -4.79
CA VAL A 167 2.13 0.94 -5.11
C VAL A 167 2.09 0.28 -6.48
N VAL A 168 3.09 0.60 -7.29
CA VAL A 168 3.31 0.02 -8.61
C VAL A 168 4.59 -0.79 -8.64
N LYS A 169 4.56 -1.88 -9.40
CA LYS A 169 5.68 -2.76 -9.70
C LYS A 169 5.46 -3.37 -11.08
N PRO A 170 6.49 -3.47 -11.95
CA PRO A 170 6.31 -4.04 -13.28
C PRO A 170 5.61 -5.39 -13.23
N LYS A 171 4.49 -5.51 -13.95
CA LYS A 171 3.69 -6.74 -14.12
C LYS A 171 3.19 -7.38 -12.81
N ALA A 172 3.10 -6.63 -11.71
CA ALA A 172 2.65 -7.16 -10.42
C ALA A 172 1.14 -7.00 -10.16
N GLY A 173 0.41 -6.37 -11.07
CA GLY A 173 -1.05 -6.31 -11.01
C GLY A 173 -1.69 -7.66 -11.30
N TYR A 174 -2.99 -7.76 -11.03
CA TYR A 174 -3.76 -8.99 -11.21
C TYR A 174 -3.56 -9.58 -12.62
N GLY A 175 -3.21 -10.86 -12.68
CA GLY A 175 -2.90 -11.57 -13.92
C GLY A 175 -1.60 -11.15 -14.62
N GLY A 176 -0.81 -10.22 -14.07
CA GLY A 176 0.45 -9.75 -14.67
C GLY A 176 0.31 -8.78 -15.85
N TYR A 177 -0.90 -8.25 -16.09
CA TYR A 177 -1.17 -7.36 -17.22
C TYR A 177 -0.92 -5.89 -16.96
N LEU A 178 -0.95 -5.47 -15.68
CA LEU A 178 -0.77 -4.09 -15.23
C LEU A 178 0.30 -4.02 -14.14
N ASP A 179 0.87 -2.83 -13.97
CA ASP A 179 1.88 -2.56 -12.95
C ASP A 179 1.29 -2.18 -11.58
N ARG A 180 -0.03 -1.97 -11.51
CA ARG A 180 -0.73 -1.65 -10.26
C ARG A 180 -0.72 -2.86 -9.33
N TRP A 181 0.23 -2.86 -8.39
CA TRP A 181 0.38 -3.95 -7.43
C TRP A 181 -0.57 -3.81 -6.26
N ILE A 182 -0.58 -2.64 -5.61
CA ILE A 182 -1.46 -2.34 -4.48
C ILE A 182 -2.16 -1.01 -4.72
N ASP A 183 -3.49 -1.00 -4.60
CA ASP A 183 -4.31 0.21 -4.64
C ASP A 183 -5.47 0.02 -3.65
N TYR A 184 -5.22 0.34 -2.37
CA TYR A 184 -6.21 0.27 -1.34
C TYR A 184 -6.51 1.64 -0.77
N ARG A 185 -7.80 1.92 -0.60
CA ARG A 185 -8.34 3.17 -0.08
C ARG A 185 -9.39 2.90 0.98
N VAL A 186 -9.30 3.67 2.04
CA VAL A 186 -10.34 3.82 3.05
C VAL A 186 -10.83 5.23 2.90
N ASP A 187 -11.94 5.42 2.20
CA ASP A 187 -12.39 6.72 1.72
C ASP A 187 -13.12 7.54 2.79
N ASP A 188 -13.74 6.88 3.77
CA ASP A 188 -14.37 7.49 4.94
C ASP A 188 -14.45 6.49 6.09
N HIS A 189 -13.79 6.78 7.22
CA HIS A 189 -13.74 5.92 8.41
C HIS A 189 -13.18 6.68 9.61
N ASP A 190 -13.63 6.36 10.82
CA ASP A 190 -13.11 6.98 12.06
C ASP A 190 -11.66 6.60 12.36
N ASP A 191 -11.24 5.37 11.98
CA ASP A 191 -9.87 4.86 12.11
C ASP A 191 -9.32 4.35 10.76
N PRO A 192 -9.06 5.23 9.78
CA PRO A 192 -8.75 4.82 8.40
C PRO A 192 -7.39 4.13 8.27
N VAL A 193 -6.38 4.53 9.07
CA VAL A 193 -5.03 3.96 8.97
C VAL A 193 -4.98 2.51 9.50
N PRO A 194 -5.54 2.16 10.69
CA PRO A 194 -5.70 0.77 11.08
C PRO A 194 -6.50 -0.06 10.06
N ARG A 195 -7.62 0.48 9.56
CA ARG A 195 -8.45 -0.19 8.55
C ARG A 195 -7.68 -0.46 7.24
N LEU A 196 -6.85 0.48 6.80
CA LEU A 196 -5.96 0.31 5.65
C LEU A 196 -4.96 -0.85 5.90
N GLY A 197 -4.46 -0.99 7.13
CA GLY A 197 -3.60 -2.12 7.52
C GLY A 197 -4.27 -3.47 7.34
N GLU A 198 -5.54 -3.59 7.74
CA GLU A 198 -6.33 -4.81 7.53
C GLU A 198 -6.49 -5.15 6.05
N LEU A 199 -6.68 -4.13 5.17
CA LEU A 199 -6.76 -4.33 3.72
C LEU A 199 -5.42 -4.80 3.13
N ILE A 200 -4.30 -4.29 3.64
CA ILE A 200 -2.96 -4.75 3.22
C ILE A 200 -2.70 -6.19 3.67
N GLU A 201 -3.06 -6.53 4.91
CA GLU A 201 -2.96 -7.91 5.41
C GLU A 201 -3.84 -8.87 4.59
N MET A 202 -5.03 -8.42 4.18
CA MET A 202 -5.91 -9.17 3.30
C MET A 202 -5.29 -9.34 1.90
N HIS A 203 -4.64 -8.31 1.34
CA HIS A 203 -3.90 -8.43 0.08
C HIS A 203 -2.83 -9.52 0.16
N GLU A 204 -2.02 -9.53 1.20
CA GLU A 204 -0.98 -10.54 1.40
C GLU A 204 -1.58 -11.95 1.57
N LEU A 205 -2.75 -12.07 2.20
CA LEU A 205 -3.45 -13.33 2.33
C LEU A 205 -3.91 -13.90 0.98
N TYR A 206 -4.49 -13.07 0.12
CA TYR A 206 -5.05 -13.49 -1.17
C TYR A 206 -4.00 -13.60 -2.27
N PHE A 207 -3.11 -12.62 -2.39
CA PHE A 207 -2.19 -12.45 -3.52
C PHE A 207 -0.70 -12.60 -3.14
N GLY A 208 -0.38 -12.76 -1.88
CA GLY A 208 0.99 -12.96 -1.42
C GLY A 208 1.55 -14.29 -1.95
N LYS A 209 2.87 -14.32 -2.20
CA LYS A 209 3.56 -15.56 -2.61
C LYS A 209 4.31 -16.13 -1.41
N SER A 210 3.81 -17.25 -0.89
CA SER A 210 4.52 -17.98 0.15
C SER A 210 5.68 -18.79 -0.44
N PRO A 211 6.86 -18.80 0.20
CA PRO A 211 7.92 -19.71 -0.21
C PRO A 211 7.46 -21.16 -0.02
N GLU A 212 8.07 -22.08 -0.76
CA GLU A 212 7.70 -23.53 -0.68
C GLU A 212 7.81 -24.10 0.73
N THR A 213 8.73 -23.58 1.54
CA THR A 213 8.90 -23.96 2.96
C THR A 213 7.69 -23.61 3.85
N GLU A 214 6.82 -22.74 3.39
CA GLU A 214 5.56 -22.38 4.08
C GLU A 214 4.35 -23.15 3.56
N ARG A 215 4.52 -24.01 2.55
CA ARG A 215 3.48 -24.92 2.08
C ARG A 215 3.28 -26.03 3.09
N VAL A 216 2.02 -26.34 3.37
CA VAL A 216 1.60 -27.42 4.27
C VAL A 216 1.03 -28.55 3.43
N GLU A 217 1.62 -29.75 3.56
CA GLU A 217 1.06 -30.94 2.91
C GLU A 217 -0.32 -31.30 3.48
N ILE A 218 -1.25 -31.62 2.59
CA ILE A 218 -2.61 -32.04 2.95
C ILE A 218 -2.61 -33.54 3.26
N LYS A 219 -2.08 -33.89 4.43
CA LYS A 219 -1.99 -35.25 4.96
C LYS A 219 -2.40 -35.28 6.43
N ALA A 220 -2.76 -36.46 6.94
CA ALA A 220 -3.04 -36.72 8.35
C ALA A 220 -3.91 -35.65 9.01
N LYS A 221 -3.37 -34.84 9.94
CA LYS A 221 -4.09 -33.79 10.67
C LYS A 221 -4.68 -32.72 9.75
N THR A 222 -3.93 -32.25 8.77
CA THR A 222 -4.37 -31.21 7.82
C THR A 222 -5.52 -31.72 6.97
N LEU A 223 -5.42 -32.95 6.47
CA LEU A 223 -6.50 -33.59 5.72
C LEU A 223 -7.79 -33.71 6.56
N LYS A 224 -7.67 -34.12 7.82
CA LYS A 224 -8.81 -34.22 8.75
C LYS A 224 -9.47 -32.85 8.97
N GLN A 225 -8.68 -31.81 9.24
CA GLN A 225 -9.18 -30.45 9.45
C GLN A 225 -9.92 -29.91 8.22
N ILE A 226 -9.33 -30.02 7.04
CA ILE A 226 -9.96 -29.55 5.79
C ILE A 226 -11.21 -30.38 5.49
N THR A 227 -11.17 -31.71 5.65
CA THR A 227 -12.35 -32.56 5.45
C THR A 227 -13.53 -32.15 6.35
N GLU A 228 -13.24 -31.78 7.59
CA GLU A 228 -14.28 -31.31 8.51
C GLU A 228 -14.90 -30.02 8.06
N ILE A 229 -14.06 -29.03 7.65
CA ILE A 229 -14.52 -27.75 7.06
C ILE A 229 -15.41 -28.02 5.84
N LEU A 230 -14.93 -28.83 4.90
CA LEU A 230 -15.68 -29.15 3.67
C LEU A 230 -17.04 -29.82 3.93
N ARG A 231 -17.14 -30.64 5.00
CA ARG A 231 -18.42 -31.24 5.44
C ARG A 231 -19.35 -30.19 6.04
N GLN A 232 -18.85 -29.34 6.94
CA GLN A 232 -19.62 -28.28 7.59
C GLN A 232 -20.16 -27.29 6.57
N GLU A 233 -19.32 -26.88 5.62
CA GLU A 233 -19.70 -25.96 4.56
C GLU A 233 -20.45 -26.62 3.38
N GLY A 234 -20.68 -27.96 3.45
CA GLY A 234 -21.54 -28.68 2.53
C GLY A 234 -20.92 -29.03 1.18
N TYR A 235 -19.60 -28.95 1.04
CA TYR A 235 -18.90 -29.30 -0.21
C TYR A 235 -18.73 -30.80 -0.42
N LEU A 236 -18.74 -31.63 0.66
CA LEU A 236 -18.66 -33.07 0.60
C LEU A 236 -20.04 -33.72 0.58
N LYS A 237 -20.93 -33.31 -0.34
CA LYS A 237 -22.23 -33.92 -0.62
C LYS A 237 -22.18 -34.71 -1.91
N ASN A 238 -23.11 -35.69 -2.07
CA ASN A 238 -23.38 -36.38 -3.34
C ASN A 238 -22.19 -37.14 -3.95
N ARG A 239 -21.43 -37.91 -3.12
CA ARG A 239 -20.27 -38.73 -3.55
C ARG A 239 -19.13 -37.98 -4.24
N LYS A 240 -19.03 -36.65 -4.05
CA LYS A 240 -17.93 -35.85 -4.57
C LYS A 240 -16.62 -36.24 -3.89
N GLY A 241 -15.55 -36.41 -4.67
CA GLY A 241 -14.22 -36.68 -4.14
C GLY A 241 -13.65 -35.50 -3.33
N PHE A 242 -12.72 -35.79 -2.42
CA PHE A 242 -12.08 -34.76 -1.59
C PHE A 242 -11.41 -33.67 -2.45
N SER A 243 -10.66 -34.03 -3.49
CA SER A 243 -9.96 -33.08 -4.34
C SER A 243 -10.92 -32.12 -5.06
N ASP A 244 -12.03 -32.63 -5.61
CA ASP A 244 -13.01 -31.79 -6.30
C ASP A 244 -13.72 -30.84 -5.34
N ALA A 245 -14.10 -31.35 -4.14
CA ALA A 245 -14.71 -30.55 -3.09
C ALA A 245 -13.76 -29.45 -2.57
N PHE A 246 -12.49 -29.80 -2.41
CA PHE A 246 -11.45 -28.86 -2.01
C PHE A 246 -11.25 -27.74 -3.06
N ASN A 247 -11.12 -28.09 -4.33
CA ASN A 247 -10.95 -27.13 -5.40
C ASN A 247 -12.14 -26.18 -5.52
N GLU A 248 -13.36 -26.68 -5.43
CA GLU A 248 -14.54 -25.83 -5.44
C GLU A 248 -14.56 -24.88 -4.26
N PHE A 249 -14.25 -25.37 -3.05
CA PHE A 249 -14.17 -24.54 -1.85
C PHE A 249 -13.08 -23.47 -1.95
N ILE A 250 -11.87 -23.85 -2.38
CA ILE A 250 -10.73 -22.93 -2.55
C ILE A 250 -11.03 -21.87 -3.63
N GLY A 251 -11.65 -22.25 -4.75
CA GLY A 251 -12.09 -21.31 -5.76
C GLY A 251 -13.18 -20.35 -5.27
N ASN A 252 -14.16 -20.83 -4.51
CA ASN A 252 -15.20 -19.98 -3.92
C ASN A 252 -14.65 -18.99 -2.88
N GLU A 253 -13.53 -19.33 -2.22
CA GLU A 253 -12.84 -18.48 -1.26
C GLU A 253 -11.73 -17.64 -1.93
N ASN A 254 -11.53 -17.72 -3.25
CA ASN A 254 -10.50 -17.03 -4.06
C ASN A 254 -9.05 -17.34 -3.62
N PHE A 255 -8.76 -18.60 -3.31
CA PHE A 255 -7.42 -19.07 -2.90
C PHE A 255 -6.79 -20.05 -3.90
N GLU A 256 -7.26 -20.11 -5.14
CA GLU A 256 -6.81 -21.04 -6.16
C GLU A 256 -5.29 -20.93 -6.46
N GLU A 257 -4.70 -19.75 -6.32
CA GLU A 257 -3.25 -19.56 -6.48
C GLU A 257 -2.45 -19.91 -5.20
N ARG A 258 -3.13 -20.21 -4.09
CA ARG A 258 -2.55 -20.45 -2.77
C ARG A 258 -2.67 -21.89 -2.31
N ALA A 259 -3.13 -22.80 -3.19
CA ALA A 259 -3.29 -24.21 -2.93
C ALA A 259 -3.05 -25.04 -4.20
N ASP A 260 -2.70 -26.31 -4.03
CA ASP A 260 -2.52 -27.25 -5.13
C ASP A 260 -3.87 -27.72 -5.69
N PRO A 261 -4.11 -27.66 -7.03
CA PRO A 261 -5.37 -28.12 -7.63
C PRO A 261 -5.67 -29.62 -7.40
N GLN A 262 -4.65 -30.42 -7.12
CA GLN A 262 -4.79 -31.83 -6.77
C GLN A 262 -4.88 -32.06 -5.26
N ALA A 263 -5.06 -30.98 -4.48
CA ALA A 263 -5.15 -31.01 -3.02
C ALA A 263 -3.93 -31.65 -2.32
N LYS A 264 -2.71 -31.45 -2.88
CA LYS A 264 -1.47 -31.97 -2.28
C LYS A 264 -0.92 -31.05 -1.19
N TRP A 265 -1.09 -29.74 -1.35
CA TRP A 265 -0.62 -28.73 -0.41
C TRP A 265 -1.54 -27.50 -0.38
N ILE A 266 -1.40 -26.71 0.67
CA ILE A 266 -2.02 -25.41 0.88
C ILE A 266 -1.02 -24.48 1.58
N ASP A 267 -1.02 -23.21 1.25
CA ASP A 267 -0.19 -22.21 1.92
C ASP A 267 -0.58 -22.09 3.40
N ARG A 268 0.41 -22.06 4.28
CA ARG A 268 0.22 -21.99 5.74
C ARG A 268 -0.64 -20.79 6.20
N PRO A 269 -0.47 -19.55 5.66
CA PRO A 269 -1.35 -18.44 6.02
C PRO A 269 -2.81 -18.70 5.66
N VAL A 270 -3.06 -19.27 4.49
CA VAL A 270 -4.42 -19.61 4.04
C VAL A 270 -5.03 -20.71 4.92
N LEU A 271 -4.30 -21.78 5.21
CA LEU A 271 -4.78 -22.83 6.12
C LEU A 271 -5.17 -22.26 7.50
N LYS A 272 -4.33 -21.38 8.06
CA LYS A 272 -4.63 -20.73 9.34
C LYS A 272 -5.90 -19.87 9.26
N TYR A 273 -6.07 -19.14 8.18
CA TYR A 273 -7.27 -18.33 7.95
C TYR A 273 -8.52 -19.20 7.84
N LEU A 274 -8.49 -20.26 7.02
CA LEU A 274 -9.63 -21.17 6.85
C LEU A 274 -10.01 -21.87 8.16
N VAL A 275 -9.03 -22.35 8.92
CA VAL A 275 -9.27 -22.96 10.23
C VAL A 275 -9.86 -21.95 11.22
N LYS A 276 -9.41 -20.69 11.19
CA LYS A 276 -9.97 -19.64 12.05
C LYS A 276 -11.39 -19.24 11.65
N LYS A 277 -11.68 -19.19 10.34
CA LYS A 277 -12.99 -18.75 9.81
C LYS A 277 -14.07 -19.83 9.89
N PHE A 278 -13.70 -21.06 9.58
CA PHE A 278 -14.63 -22.19 9.40
C PHE A 278 -14.42 -23.35 10.39
N GLY A 279 -13.27 -23.44 11.07
CA GLY A 279 -13.01 -24.46 12.08
C GLY A 279 -13.74 -24.10 13.38
N LYS A 280 -14.72 -24.91 13.76
CA LYS A 280 -15.43 -24.83 15.05
C LYS A 280 -14.74 -25.66 16.10
#